data_63c9cc1f03a4442754c6e8b2c6f1f9b3
#
_entry.id   63c9cc1f03a4442754c6e8b2c6f1f9b3
#
_cell.length_a   1.000
_cell.length_b   1.000
_cell.length_c   1.000
_cell.angle_alpha   90.00
_cell.angle_beta   90.00
_cell.angle_gamma   90.00
#
_symmetry.space_group_name_H-M   'P 1'
#
loop_
_entity.id
_entity.type
_entity.pdbx_description
1 polymer ?
#
loop_
_entity_poly.entity_id
_entity_poly.type
_entity_poly.pdbx_seq_one_letter_code
_entity_poly.pdbx_strand_id
1 'polypeptide(L)'
;MSDVYILGVDMIKFGRFPDRTVPSLGAEAALLALDDAGLTIQDMEALYCGNLGQSSGMVGQRILQEIGQTGMPVVNCANACATGATAFREAWTSIKAGLYDVVLAVGVEQMGKGLLGGTGAGKGIPKEGLLGSGTMPAVFAEAGMEHTRKYGTTFEQFAKISVKNHHHSTMNPKAMYQIETPLEDVMNAEMISYPNSKLMCSVNVDGSAAAVLVSEKKAKELGMERVVNVKASILSSDPYQERDLVMPDVNTCTRKAAKEAYEMAGVGPEDIDLVELHDCFATAEMLHYENLGLCKDGDAGRMIDEGEVALGGRVPVNVSGGLLSKGHPLGATGIANIYEVSTHLRGEAGERQVEGAKLGLTHVIGLGSACGIHILEKVN
;
A
#
# COMPACT_ATOMS: atom_id res chain seq x y z
N MET A 1 -7.08 -22.62 13.18
CA MET A 1 -6.71 -22.27 11.80
C MET A 1 -5.20 -22.08 11.79
N SER A 2 -4.48 -22.66 10.84
CA SER A 2 -3.01 -22.54 10.77
C SER A 2 -2.59 -21.09 10.45
N ASP A 3 -1.40 -20.71 10.87
CA ASP A 3 -0.86 -19.41 10.52
C ASP A 3 -0.41 -19.38 9.06
N VAL A 4 -0.31 -18.18 8.50
CA VAL A 4 0.10 -17.94 7.12
C VAL A 4 1.33 -17.05 7.13
N TYR A 5 2.32 -17.44 6.37
CA TYR A 5 3.61 -16.76 6.32
C TYR A 5 3.94 -16.27 4.91
N ILE A 6 4.64 -15.15 4.84
CA ILE A 6 5.31 -14.68 3.64
C ILE A 6 6.69 -15.36 3.62
N LEU A 7 6.94 -16.20 2.63
CA LEU A 7 8.21 -16.88 2.44
C LEU A 7 9.14 -16.08 1.53
N GLY A 8 8.61 -15.53 0.44
CA GLY A 8 9.32 -14.67 -0.49
C GLY A 8 8.50 -13.45 -0.87
N VAL A 9 9.17 -12.32 -1.06
CA VAL A 9 8.51 -11.08 -1.48
C VAL A 9 9.51 -10.17 -2.17
N ASP A 10 9.14 -9.64 -3.34
CA ASP A 10 9.96 -8.63 -3.99
C ASP A 10 9.11 -7.74 -4.91
N MET A 11 9.73 -6.66 -5.41
CA MET A 11 9.17 -5.73 -6.36
C MET A 11 10.22 -5.26 -7.35
N ILE A 12 9.80 -4.88 -8.55
CA ILE A 12 10.69 -4.17 -9.46
C ILE A 12 10.88 -2.72 -8.99
N LYS A 13 11.95 -2.07 -9.41
CA LYS A 13 12.06 -0.62 -9.27
C LYS A 13 10.88 0.04 -9.99
N PHE A 14 10.14 0.89 -9.29
CA PHE A 14 9.06 1.64 -9.93
C PHE A 14 9.61 2.67 -10.92
N GLY A 15 8.92 2.84 -12.04
CA GLY A 15 9.44 3.66 -13.11
C GLY A 15 8.41 3.93 -14.21
N ARG A 16 8.90 4.19 -15.41
CA ARG A 16 8.06 4.32 -16.61
C ARG A 16 8.60 3.40 -17.69
N PHE A 17 7.80 2.44 -18.11
CA PHE A 17 8.19 1.36 -19.01
C PHE A 17 7.26 1.29 -20.23
N PRO A 18 7.25 2.32 -21.09
CA PRO A 18 6.30 2.39 -22.21
C PRO A 18 6.47 1.25 -23.24
N ASP A 19 7.66 0.66 -23.31
CA ASP A 19 7.99 -0.41 -24.26
C ASP A 19 7.75 -1.83 -23.68
N ARG A 20 7.28 -1.91 -22.43
CA ARG A 20 6.96 -3.18 -21.78
C ARG A 20 5.46 -3.42 -21.73
N THR A 21 5.08 -4.68 -21.57
CA THR A 21 3.68 -5.07 -21.34
C THR A 21 3.38 -5.24 -19.84
N VAL A 22 2.11 -5.09 -19.46
CA VAL A 22 1.69 -5.37 -18.08
C VAL A 22 2.06 -6.80 -17.65
N PRO A 23 1.82 -7.85 -18.45
CA PRO A 23 2.27 -9.20 -18.08
C PRO A 23 3.78 -9.32 -17.86
N SER A 24 4.61 -8.67 -18.71
CA SER A 24 6.06 -8.77 -18.56
C SER A 24 6.58 -8.08 -17.29
N LEU A 25 5.94 -6.99 -16.85
CA LEU A 25 6.25 -6.36 -15.56
C LEU A 25 5.85 -7.28 -14.39
N GLY A 26 4.65 -7.88 -14.46
CA GLY A 26 4.18 -8.81 -13.44
C GLY A 26 5.02 -10.09 -13.37
N ALA A 27 5.46 -10.61 -14.50
CA ALA A 27 6.33 -11.76 -14.60
C ALA A 27 7.68 -11.53 -13.90
N GLU A 28 8.29 -10.36 -14.09
CA GLU A 28 9.56 -10.02 -13.42
C GLU A 28 9.40 -10.01 -11.90
N ALA A 29 8.40 -9.34 -11.34
CA ALA A 29 8.19 -9.34 -9.90
C ALA A 29 7.87 -10.75 -9.37
N ALA A 30 7.09 -11.53 -10.10
CA ALA A 30 6.79 -12.92 -9.74
C ALA A 30 8.06 -13.76 -9.63
N LEU A 31 8.96 -13.66 -10.62
CA LEU A 31 10.24 -14.39 -10.62
C LEU A 31 11.15 -13.93 -9.48
N LEU A 32 11.21 -12.62 -9.19
CA LEU A 32 11.98 -12.09 -8.07
C LEU A 32 11.47 -12.62 -6.72
N ALA A 33 10.15 -12.65 -6.52
CA ALA A 33 9.56 -13.18 -5.29
C ALA A 33 9.73 -14.70 -5.15
N LEU A 34 9.71 -15.44 -6.26
CA LEU A 34 10.01 -16.87 -6.28
C LEU A 34 11.49 -17.15 -5.94
N ASP A 35 12.41 -16.35 -6.47
CA ASP A 35 13.84 -16.44 -6.17
C ASP A 35 14.10 -16.14 -4.68
N ASP A 36 13.48 -15.09 -4.13
CA ASP A 36 13.55 -14.77 -2.69
C ASP A 36 12.98 -15.88 -1.80
N ALA A 37 11.97 -16.60 -2.29
CA ALA A 37 11.42 -17.79 -1.62
C ALA A 37 12.26 -19.06 -1.77
N GLY A 38 13.20 -19.11 -2.70
CA GLY A 38 13.91 -20.31 -3.09
C GLY A 38 13.02 -21.36 -3.76
N LEU A 39 11.93 -20.92 -4.40
CA LEU A 39 10.93 -21.77 -5.06
C LEU A 39 10.82 -21.44 -6.55
N THR A 40 10.10 -22.29 -7.27
CA THR A 40 9.80 -22.14 -8.69
C THR A 40 8.30 -22.01 -8.92
N ILE A 41 7.91 -21.61 -10.12
CA ILE A 41 6.49 -21.55 -10.48
C ILE A 41 5.79 -22.92 -10.40
N GLN A 42 6.54 -24.03 -10.48
CA GLN A 42 6.00 -25.38 -10.38
C GLN A 42 5.57 -25.74 -8.93
N ASP A 43 6.10 -25.02 -7.95
CA ASP A 43 5.75 -25.22 -6.54
C ASP A 43 4.47 -24.48 -6.15
N MET A 44 3.96 -23.60 -7.03
CA MET A 44 2.78 -22.78 -6.77
C MET A 44 1.50 -23.55 -7.09
N GLU A 45 0.54 -23.49 -6.15
CA GLU A 45 -0.77 -24.16 -6.28
C GLU A 45 -1.86 -23.22 -6.82
N ALA A 46 -1.70 -21.90 -6.65
CA ALA A 46 -2.62 -20.90 -7.22
C ALA A 46 -1.91 -19.54 -7.41
N LEU A 47 -2.44 -18.72 -8.32
CA LEU A 47 -2.03 -17.34 -8.56
C LEU A 47 -3.18 -16.37 -8.31
N TYR A 48 -2.95 -15.35 -7.50
CA TYR A 48 -3.84 -14.20 -7.27
C TYR A 48 -3.23 -12.95 -7.88
N CYS A 49 -3.87 -12.39 -8.90
CA CYS A 49 -3.33 -11.27 -9.68
C CYS A 49 -4.20 -10.02 -9.52
N GLY A 50 -3.59 -8.94 -9.03
CA GLY A 50 -4.20 -7.62 -8.93
C GLY A 50 -3.76 -6.72 -10.09
N ASN A 51 -4.72 -6.27 -10.88
CA ASN A 51 -4.53 -5.25 -11.91
C ASN A 51 -5.84 -4.48 -12.12
N LEU A 52 -5.78 -3.16 -12.21
CA LEU A 52 -6.96 -2.32 -12.41
C LEU A 52 -7.17 -1.95 -13.88
N GLY A 53 -6.15 -1.44 -14.54
CA GLY A 53 -6.25 -0.86 -15.89
C GLY A 53 -6.59 -1.87 -16.98
N GLN A 54 -6.21 -3.13 -16.81
CA GLN A 54 -6.49 -4.23 -17.74
C GLN A 54 -7.22 -5.39 -17.06
N SER A 55 -8.06 -5.10 -16.06
CA SER A 55 -8.73 -6.11 -15.21
C SER A 55 -9.54 -7.15 -15.99
N SER A 56 -10.11 -6.78 -17.15
CA SER A 56 -10.80 -7.72 -18.04
C SER A 56 -9.85 -8.52 -18.96
N GLY A 57 -8.56 -8.25 -18.94
CA GLY A 57 -7.54 -8.79 -19.85
C GLY A 57 -6.89 -10.09 -19.40
N MET A 58 -7.38 -10.73 -18.32
CA MET A 58 -6.83 -11.99 -17.78
C MET A 58 -5.33 -11.89 -17.52
N VAL A 59 -4.90 -10.83 -16.85
CA VAL A 59 -3.46 -10.48 -16.66
C VAL A 59 -2.69 -11.61 -16.00
N GLY A 60 -3.24 -12.26 -14.96
CA GLY A 60 -2.59 -13.37 -14.27
C GLY A 60 -2.28 -14.56 -15.19
N GLN A 61 -3.22 -14.95 -16.06
CA GLN A 61 -2.98 -16.02 -17.04
C GLN A 61 -1.88 -15.63 -18.05
N ARG A 62 -1.83 -14.35 -18.44
CA ARG A 62 -0.79 -13.85 -19.34
C ARG A 62 0.59 -13.79 -18.66
N ILE A 63 0.63 -13.51 -17.35
CA ILE A 63 1.87 -13.65 -16.56
C ILE A 63 2.35 -15.10 -16.60
N LEU A 64 1.46 -16.10 -16.38
CA LEU A 64 1.83 -17.51 -16.46
C LEU A 64 2.33 -17.95 -17.85
N GLN A 65 1.87 -17.31 -18.91
CA GLN A 65 2.41 -17.57 -20.26
C GLN A 65 3.90 -17.19 -20.38
N GLU A 66 4.35 -16.22 -19.59
CA GLU A 66 5.75 -15.77 -19.60
C GLU A 66 6.64 -16.56 -18.64
N ILE A 67 6.13 -17.00 -17.48
CA ILE A 67 6.93 -17.64 -16.42
C ILE A 67 6.72 -19.14 -16.29
N GLY A 68 5.67 -19.70 -16.90
CA GLY A 68 5.38 -21.13 -16.92
C GLY A 68 3.91 -21.45 -16.70
N GLN A 69 3.31 -22.16 -17.66
CA GLN A 69 1.91 -22.60 -17.63
C GLN A 69 1.82 -23.96 -16.91
N THR A 70 1.58 -23.96 -15.60
CA THR A 70 1.48 -25.17 -14.77
C THR A 70 0.06 -25.75 -14.73
N GLY A 71 -0.93 -25.00 -15.19
CA GLY A 71 -2.35 -25.40 -15.08
C GLY A 71 -3.00 -25.00 -13.75
N MET A 72 -2.29 -24.30 -12.86
CA MET A 72 -2.85 -23.81 -11.59
C MET A 72 -4.01 -22.83 -11.81
N PRO A 73 -4.96 -22.75 -10.88
CA PRO A 73 -6.03 -21.75 -10.92
C PRO A 73 -5.47 -20.33 -10.78
N VAL A 74 -6.10 -19.39 -11.49
CA VAL A 74 -5.75 -17.96 -11.46
C VAL A 74 -6.99 -17.14 -11.13
N VAL A 75 -6.87 -16.29 -10.12
CA VAL A 75 -7.87 -15.29 -9.76
C VAL A 75 -7.36 -13.91 -10.09
N ASN A 76 -8.09 -13.16 -10.94
CA ASN A 76 -7.80 -11.76 -11.21
C ASN A 76 -8.75 -10.89 -10.41
N CYS A 77 -8.24 -9.86 -9.73
CA CYS A 77 -9.03 -8.96 -8.91
C CYS A 77 -8.69 -7.48 -9.17
N ALA A 78 -9.67 -6.63 -8.89
CA ALA A 78 -9.56 -5.18 -9.02
C ALA A 78 -10.41 -4.51 -7.92
N ASN A 79 -9.81 -3.56 -7.20
CA ASN A 79 -10.42 -2.82 -6.09
C ASN A 79 -9.82 -1.41 -6.00
N ALA A 80 -9.82 -0.68 -7.12
CA ALA A 80 -9.16 0.62 -7.26
C ALA A 80 -7.71 0.56 -6.72
N CYS A 81 -7.28 1.53 -5.90
CA CYS A 81 -5.93 1.54 -5.35
C CYS A 81 -5.64 0.39 -4.36
N ALA A 82 -6.68 -0.25 -3.78
CA ALA A 82 -6.55 -1.40 -2.90
C ALA A 82 -6.40 -2.75 -3.66
N THR A 83 -6.25 -2.73 -4.97
CA THR A 83 -6.19 -3.92 -5.84
C THR A 83 -5.09 -4.90 -5.40
N GLY A 84 -3.86 -4.42 -5.15
CA GLY A 84 -2.76 -5.29 -4.70
C GLY A 84 -2.99 -5.89 -3.32
N ALA A 85 -3.50 -5.09 -2.37
CA ALA A 85 -3.87 -5.56 -1.05
C ALA A 85 -5.00 -6.61 -1.10
N THR A 86 -5.96 -6.46 -2.05
CA THR A 86 -7.01 -7.45 -2.29
C THR A 86 -6.41 -8.77 -2.80
N ALA A 87 -5.52 -8.73 -3.79
CA ALA A 87 -4.88 -9.95 -4.32
C ALA A 87 -4.13 -10.71 -3.22
N PHE A 88 -3.38 -9.99 -2.38
CA PHE A 88 -2.68 -10.58 -1.24
C PHE A 88 -3.65 -11.18 -0.21
N ARG A 89 -4.73 -10.46 0.12
CA ARG A 89 -5.74 -10.94 1.06
C ARG A 89 -6.44 -12.20 0.57
N GLU A 90 -6.77 -12.29 -0.71
CA GLU A 90 -7.40 -13.49 -1.28
C GLU A 90 -6.42 -14.69 -1.29
N ALA A 91 -5.14 -14.46 -1.58
CA ALA A 91 -4.09 -15.46 -1.44
C ALA A 91 -3.98 -15.96 0.02
N TRP A 92 -3.91 -15.04 0.99
CA TRP A 92 -3.91 -15.36 2.42
C TRP A 92 -5.17 -16.15 2.83
N THR A 93 -6.34 -15.74 2.36
CA THR A 93 -7.62 -16.40 2.67
C THR A 93 -7.64 -17.84 2.19
N SER A 94 -7.13 -18.10 1.00
CA SER A 94 -7.12 -19.46 0.43
C SER A 94 -6.26 -20.43 1.24
N ILE A 95 -5.10 -19.96 1.76
CA ILE A 95 -4.27 -20.76 2.68
C ILE A 95 -4.96 -20.92 4.04
N LYS A 96 -5.52 -19.84 4.59
CA LYS A 96 -6.22 -19.86 5.89
C LYS A 96 -7.43 -20.78 5.88
N ALA A 97 -8.08 -20.93 4.72
CA ALA A 97 -9.18 -21.88 4.49
C ALA A 97 -8.71 -23.33 4.24
N GLY A 98 -7.40 -23.55 4.11
CA GLY A 98 -6.83 -24.88 3.85
C GLY A 98 -7.02 -25.38 2.42
N LEU A 99 -7.23 -24.47 1.45
CA LEU A 99 -7.34 -24.85 0.04
C LEU A 99 -5.98 -25.14 -0.59
N TYR A 100 -4.95 -24.40 -0.17
CA TYR A 100 -3.59 -24.47 -0.69
C TYR A 100 -2.57 -24.34 0.43
N ASP A 101 -1.38 -24.89 0.21
CA ASP A 101 -0.21 -24.74 1.10
C ASP A 101 0.79 -23.68 0.59
N VAL A 102 0.82 -23.42 -0.74
CA VAL A 102 1.77 -22.46 -1.36
C VAL A 102 1.06 -21.69 -2.47
N VAL A 103 0.99 -20.37 -2.36
CA VAL A 103 0.35 -19.53 -3.38
C VAL A 103 1.17 -18.29 -3.72
N LEU A 104 0.99 -17.78 -4.93
CA LEU A 104 1.62 -16.57 -5.43
C LEU A 104 0.59 -15.43 -5.54
N ALA A 105 0.89 -14.28 -4.94
CA ALA A 105 0.16 -13.03 -5.15
C ALA A 105 1.00 -12.09 -6.00
N VAL A 106 0.44 -11.53 -7.06
CA VAL A 106 1.11 -10.57 -7.96
C VAL A 106 0.24 -9.34 -8.10
N GLY A 107 0.83 -8.17 -7.90
CA GLY A 107 0.20 -6.88 -8.20
C GLY A 107 0.98 -6.16 -9.29
N VAL A 108 0.32 -5.66 -10.33
CA VAL A 108 0.97 -5.01 -11.46
C VAL A 108 0.11 -3.91 -12.04
N GLU A 109 0.73 -2.79 -12.43
CA GLU A 109 0.04 -1.72 -13.14
C GLU A 109 0.97 -0.98 -14.11
N GLN A 110 0.39 -0.47 -15.19
CA GLN A 110 1.04 0.45 -16.11
C GLN A 110 0.14 1.67 -16.28
N MET A 111 0.57 2.80 -15.68
CA MET A 111 -0.30 3.97 -15.47
C MET A 111 -0.23 4.99 -16.61
N GLY A 112 0.84 5.00 -17.40
CA GLY A 112 1.06 6.05 -18.38
C GLY A 112 1.34 7.43 -17.77
N LYS A 113 1.20 8.48 -18.58
CA LYS A 113 1.40 9.88 -18.15
C LYS A 113 0.05 10.57 -17.89
N GLY A 114 0.03 11.46 -16.91
CA GLY A 114 -1.10 12.35 -16.64
C GLY A 114 -1.75 12.10 -15.27
N LEU A 115 -2.65 12.98 -14.90
CA LEU A 115 -3.52 12.80 -13.74
C LEU A 115 -4.48 11.64 -14.03
N LEU A 116 -4.75 10.82 -13.02
CA LEU A 116 -5.88 9.89 -13.08
C LEU A 116 -7.15 10.74 -13.28
N GLY A 117 -7.58 10.85 -14.52
CA GLY A 117 -8.89 11.37 -14.85
C GLY A 117 -9.92 10.47 -14.19
N GLY A 118 -11.01 11.05 -13.71
CA GLY A 118 -12.09 10.29 -13.08
C GLY A 118 -12.42 9.09 -13.97
N THR A 119 -12.16 7.91 -13.48
CA THR A 119 -12.46 6.65 -14.19
C THR A 119 -13.92 6.69 -14.51
N GLY A 120 -14.28 6.75 -15.76
CA GLY A 120 -15.60 6.79 -16.37
C GLY A 120 -16.74 6.52 -15.40
N ALA A 121 -16.92 7.43 -14.46
CA ALA A 121 -17.99 7.39 -13.51
C ALA A 121 -19.27 7.42 -14.31
N GLY A 122 -20.05 6.38 -14.21
CA GLY A 122 -21.37 6.34 -14.80
C GLY A 122 -22.10 7.63 -14.49
N LYS A 123 -23.05 8.00 -15.27
CA LYS A 123 -23.83 9.26 -15.24
C LYS A 123 -24.38 9.59 -13.83
N GLY A 124 -23.52 10.04 -12.92
CA GLY A 124 -23.88 10.46 -11.57
C GLY A 124 -22.75 11.23 -10.92
N ILE A 125 -23.06 12.13 -10.00
CA ILE A 125 -22.06 12.81 -9.19
C ILE A 125 -21.45 11.78 -8.24
N PRO A 126 -20.12 11.54 -8.26
CA PRO A 126 -19.49 10.65 -7.29
C PRO A 126 -19.84 11.10 -5.87
N LYS A 127 -20.13 10.16 -4.99
CA LYS A 127 -20.45 10.51 -3.58
C LYS A 127 -19.32 11.25 -2.91
N GLU A 128 -18.09 10.95 -3.30
CA GLU A 128 -16.85 11.60 -2.86
C GLU A 128 -16.70 13.02 -3.43
N GLY A 129 -17.44 13.37 -4.44
CA GLY A 129 -17.46 14.68 -5.07
C GLY A 129 -18.73 15.48 -4.83
N LEU A 130 -19.37 15.32 -3.67
CA LEU A 130 -20.62 16.02 -3.32
C LEU A 130 -20.55 17.55 -3.48
N LEU A 131 -19.35 18.12 -3.40
CA LEU A 131 -19.10 19.55 -3.61
C LEU A 131 -18.68 19.90 -5.04
N GLY A 132 -18.73 18.92 -5.96
CA GLY A 132 -18.54 19.17 -7.39
C GLY A 132 -17.13 18.89 -7.92
N SER A 133 -16.21 18.36 -7.09
CA SER A 133 -14.91 17.92 -7.57
C SER A 133 -14.97 16.44 -8.00
N GLY A 134 -14.80 16.18 -9.28
CA GLY A 134 -14.70 14.81 -9.82
C GLY A 134 -13.26 14.31 -9.96
N THR A 135 -12.27 15.03 -9.41
CA THR A 135 -10.85 14.71 -9.56
C THR A 135 -10.22 14.36 -8.21
N MET A 136 -9.39 13.32 -8.19
CA MET A 136 -8.75 12.82 -6.97
C MET A 136 -8.02 13.92 -6.15
N PRO A 137 -7.24 14.82 -6.76
CA PRO A 137 -6.59 15.89 -6.00
C PRO A 137 -7.54 16.79 -5.23
N ALA A 138 -8.71 17.11 -5.80
CA ALA A 138 -9.69 17.97 -5.16
C ALA A 138 -10.41 17.25 -4.00
N VAL A 139 -10.75 15.97 -4.17
CA VAL A 139 -11.38 15.16 -3.12
C VAL A 139 -10.51 15.12 -1.86
N PHE A 140 -9.21 14.83 -1.99
CA PHE A 140 -8.28 14.79 -0.85
C PHE A 140 -7.94 16.20 -0.32
N ALA A 141 -7.98 17.22 -1.18
CA ALA A 141 -7.84 18.62 -0.75
C ALA A 141 -9.02 19.07 0.15
N GLU A 142 -10.24 18.71 -0.21
CA GLU A 142 -11.43 18.98 0.62
C GLU A 142 -11.29 18.37 2.01
N ALA A 143 -10.82 17.13 2.11
CA ALA A 143 -10.59 16.46 3.38
C ALA A 143 -9.48 17.16 4.21
N GLY A 144 -8.38 17.57 3.56
CA GLY A 144 -7.31 18.35 4.20
C GLY A 144 -7.81 19.71 4.70
N MET A 145 -8.63 20.39 3.92
CA MET A 145 -9.24 21.67 4.33
C MET A 145 -10.22 21.50 5.51
N GLU A 146 -10.96 20.42 5.55
CA GLU A 146 -11.82 20.12 6.70
C GLU A 146 -10.99 19.86 7.95
N HIS A 147 -9.86 19.15 7.82
CA HIS A 147 -8.93 18.98 8.93
C HIS A 147 -8.34 20.31 9.42
N THR A 148 -7.97 21.19 8.48
CA THR A 148 -7.55 22.58 8.81
C THR A 148 -8.65 23.32 9.56
N ARG A 149 -9.88 23.23 9.10
CA ARG A 149 -11.03 23.92 9.72
C ARG A 149 -11.30 23.42 11.15
N LYS A 150 -11.21 22.12 11.38
CA LYS A 150 -11.50 21.52 12.70
C LYS A 150 -10.37 21.71 13.70
N TYR A 151 -9.13 21.54 13.25
CA TYR A 151 -7.98 21.36 14.14
C TYR A 151 -6.86 22.40 13.93
N GLY A 152 -7.00 23.28 12.95
CA GLY A 152 -6.00 24.31 12.69
C GLY A 152 -4.75 23.83 11.96
N THR A 153 -4.77 22.64 11.36
CA THR A 153 -3.65 22.10 10.59
C THR A 153 -3.24 23.05 9.47
N THR A 154 -1.95 23.28 9.34
CA THR A 154 -1.38 24.25 8.40
C THR A 154 -0.95 23.62 7.08
N PHE A 155 -0.86 24.44 6.03
CA PHE A 155 -0.29 24.03 4.75
C PHE A 155 1.15 23.52 4.90
N GLU A 156 1.94 24.17 5.78
CA GLU A 156 3.31 23.75 6.07
C GLU A 156 3.39 22.33 6.65
N GLN A 157 2.46 21.95 7.55
CA GLN A 157 2.40 20.60 8.12
C GLN A 157 2.13 19.55 7.04
N PHE A 158 1.23 19.81 6.10
CA PHE A 158 1.05 18.92 4.94
C PHE A 158 2.30 18.87 4.06
N ALA A 159 2.95 20.00 3.82
CA ALA A 159 4.19 20.04 3.02
C ALA A 159 5.33 19.26 3.67
N LYS A 160 5.48 19.29 5.00
CA LYS A 160 6.48 18.51 5.76
C LYS A 160 6.31 16.99 5.55
N ILE A 161 5.10 16.48 5.34
CA ILE A 161 4.87 15.07 4.98
C ILE A 161 5.58 14.74 3.67
N SER A 162 5.41 15.59 2.66
CA SER A 162 6.08 15.41 1.37
C SER A 162 7.60 15.45 1.51
N VAL A 163 8.13 16.41 2.26
CA VAL A 163 9.59 16.49 2.55
C VAL A 163 10.09 15.19 3.17
N LYS A 164 9.40 14.68 4.20
CA LYS A 164 9.72 13.41 4.86
C LYS A 164 9.75 12.25 3.88
N ASN A 165 8.71 12.08 3.06
CA ASN A 165 8.61 10.96 2.12
C ASN A 165 9.67 11.06 1.01
N HIS A 166 9.98 12.25 0.50
CA HIS A 166 11.07 12.45 -0.46
C HIS A 166 12.44 12.16 0.16
N HIS A 167 12.67 12.55 1.42
CA HIS A 167 13.88 12.17 2.14
C HIS A 167 14.00 10.65 2.29
N HIS A 168 12.95 9.98 2.77
CA HIS A 168 12.96 8.53 2.92
C HIS A 168 13.26 7.80 1.60
N SER A 169 12.74 8.28 0.48
CA SER A 169 12.95 7.65 -0.82
C SER A 169 14.39 7.74 -1.33
N THR A 170 15.20 8.68 -0.84
CA THR A 170 16.62 8.74 -1.22
C THR A 170 17.40 7.49 -0.80
N MET A 171 16.94 6.82 0.25
CA MET A 171 17.49 5.58 0.78
C MET A 171 16.86 4.32 0.16
N ASN A 172 15.87 4.46 -0.73
CA ASN A 172 15.17 3.33 -1.33
C ASN A 172 15.57 3.12 -2.81
N PRO A 173 16.38 2.10 -3.15
CA PRO A 173 16.82 1.86 -4.52
C PRO A 173 15.68 1.50 -5.48
N LYS A 174 14.51 1.09 -4.95
CA LYS A 174 13.32 0.73 -5.73
C LYS A 174 12.34 1.87 -5.94
N ALA A 175 12.59 3.05 -5.33
CA ALA A 175 11.77 4.24 -5.53
C ALA A 175 11.99 4.88 -6.90
N MET A 176 10.91 5.47 -7.46
CA MET A 176 10.98 6.23 -8.71
C MET A 176 11.85 7.48 -8.57
N TYR A 177 11.59 8.27 -7.54
CA TYR A 177 12.39 9.45 -7.22
C TYR A 177 13.25 9.18 -6.00
N GLN A 178 14.53 9.58 -6.08
CA GLN A 178 15.54 9.45 -5.02
C GLN A 178 16.25 10.79 -4.87
N ILE A 179 15.46 11.84 -4.64
CA ILE A 179 15.92 13.23 -4.66
C ILE A 179 15.38 13.94 -3.41
N GLU A 180 16.31 14.56 -2.66
CA GLU A 180 15.94 15.46 -1.58
C GLU A 180 15.09 16.61 -2.10
N THR A 181 14.03 16.91 -1.39
CA THR A 181 13.09 17.96 -1.78
C THR A 181 12.87 18.90 -0.59
N PRO A 182 13.50 20.07 -0.59
CA PRO A 182 13.38 21.05 0.50
C PRO A 182 11.93 21.53 0.69
N LEU A 183 11.59 21.94 1.91
CA LEU A 183 10.24 22.42 2.25
C LEU A 183 9.82 23.61 1.37
N GLU A 184 10.73 24.51 1.07
CA GLU A 184 10.47 25.68 0.21
C GLU A 184 10.05 25.24 -1.20
N ASP A 185 10.69 24.21 -1.77
CA ASP A 185 10.36 23.69 -3.09
C ASP A 185 8.97 23.05 -3.10
N VAL A 186 8.61 22.31 -2.04
CA VAL A 186 7.26 21.69 -1.88
C VAL A 186 6.19 22.78 -1.79
N MET A 187 6.42 23.82 -0.98
CA MET A 187 5.46 24.89 -0.75
C MET A 187 5.28 25.79 -1.97
N ASN A 188 6.33 26.02 -2.76
CA ASN A 188 6.32 26.85 -3.97
C ASN A 188 6.00 26.06 -5.25
N ALA A 189 5.84 24.72 -5.17
CA ALA A 189 5.47 23.92 -6.33
C ALA A 189 4.10 24.32 -6.88
N GLU A 190 3.87 24.01 -8.17
CA GLU A 190 2.58 24.23 -8.83
C GLU A 190 1.43 23.70 -7.96
N MET A 191 0.47 24.57 -7.66
CA MET A 191 -0.73 24.18 -6.89
C MET A 191 -1.68 23.38 -7.78
N ILE A 192 -1.96 22.14 -7.39
CA ILE A 192 -2.89 21.26 -8.11
C ILE A 192 -4.32 21.44 -7.56
N SER A 193 -4.48 21.35 -6.25
CA SER A 193 -5.74 21.65 -5.56
C SER A 193 -5.42 21.94 -4.09
N TYR A 194 -5.59 23.20 -3.66
CA TYR A 194 -5.17 23.61 -2.32
C TYR A 194 -5.81 22.75 -1.22
N PRO A 195 -5.03 22.18 -0.27
CA PRO A 195 -3.62 22.46 0.01
C PRO A 195 -2.61 21.50 -0.66
N ASN A 196 -2.98 20.75 -1.69
CA ASN A 196 -2.05 19.84 -2.37
C ASN A 196 -1.33 20.53 -3.53
N SER A 197 -0.03 20.82 -3.36
CA SER A 197 0.87 21.17 -4.45
C SER A 197 1.26 19.91 -5.24
N LYS A 198 1.88 20.07 -6.40
CA LYS A 198 2.31 18.98 -7.27
C LYS A 198 3.23 17.96 -6.57
N LEU A 199 4.14 18.44 -5.71
CA LEU A 199 5.03 17.58 -4.95
C LEU A 199 4.36 16.90 -3.74
N MET A 200 3.14 17.25 -3.44
CA MET A 200 2.28 16.62 -2.43
C MET A 200 1.29 15.62 -3.02
N CYS A 201 1.41 15.31 -4.30
CA CYS A 201 0.60 14.33 -5.03
C CYS A 201 1.41 13.08 -5.35
N SER A 202 0.79 11.92 -5.27
CA SER A 202 1.42 10.64 -5.64
C SER A 202 1.86 10.63 -7.10
N VAL A 203 2.90 9.86 -7.36
CA VAL A 203 3.49 9.75 -8.70
C VAL A 203 2.85 8.58 -9.46
N ASN A 204 2.26 8.88 -10.62
CA ASN A 204 1.82 7.86 -11.55
C ASN A 204 3.03 7.19 -12.19
N VAL A 205 3.19 5.89 -11.93
CA VAL A 205 4.31 5.08 -12.42
C VAL A 205 3.81 3.70 -12.84
N ASP A 206 4.64 3.02 -13.59
CA ASP A 206 4.48 1.61 -13.89
C ASP A 206 5.24 0.80 -12.84
N GLY A 207 4.72 -0.35 -12.47
CA GLY A 207 5.39 -1.21 -11.50
C GLY A 207 4.67 -2.50 -11.20
N SER A 208 5.39 -3.39 -10.54
CA SER A 208 4.87 -4.67 -10.08
C SER A 208 5.55 -5.09 -8.77
N ALA A 209 4.82 -5.85 -7.98
CA ALA A 209 5.30 -6.48 -6.75
C ALA A 209 4.64 -7.85 -6.61
N ALA A 210 5.32 -8.80 -5.98
CA ALA A 210 4.80 -10.14 -5.78
C ALA A 210 5.19 -10.69 -4.41
N ALA A 211 4.38 -11.60 -3.88
CA ALA A 211 4.62 -12.30 -2.63
C ALA A 211 4.26 -13.78 -2.75
N VAL A 212 5.10 -14.65 -2.23
CA VAL A 212 4.86 -16.07 -2.04
C VAL A 212 4.39 -16.29 -0.62
N LEU A 213 3.16 -16.78 -0.46
CA LEU A 213 2.57 -17.09 0.84
C LEU A 213 2.54 -18.61 1.03
N VAL A 214 2.80 -19.03 2.27
CA VAL A 214 2.81 -20.45 2.62
C VAL A 214 2.03 -20.71 3.91
N SER A 215 1.48 -21.94 4.02
CA SER A 215 0.89 -22.43 5.26
C SER A 215 1.96 -22.64 6.34
N GLU A 216 1.57 -22.64 7.61
CA GLU A 216 2.46 -22.98 8.72
C GLU A 216 3.17 -24.32 8.53
N LYS A 217 2.45 -25.34 8.04
CA LYS A 217 3.01 -26.63 7.72
C LYS A 217 4.15 -26.52 6.71
N LYS A 218 3.90 -25.80 5.59
CA LYS A 218 4.87 -25.67 4.52
C LYS A 218 6.06 -24.80 4.93
N ALA A 219 5.83 -23.74 5.71
CA ALA A 219 6.90 -22.94 6.29
C ALA A 219 7.86 -23.77 7.16
N LYS A 220 7.31 -24.65 8.00
CA LYS A 220 8.13 -25.57 8.82
C LYS A 220 8.93 -26.58 7.98
N GLU A 221 8.38 -27.06 6.87
CA GLU A 221 9.06 -27.97 5.94
C GLU A 221 10.24 -27.28 5.22
N LEU A 222 10.07 -26.00 4.85
CA LEU A 222 11.05 -25.23 4.10
C LEU A 222 12.07 -24.47 4.96
N GLY A 223 11.84 -24.38 6.27
CA GLY A 223 12.62 -23.59 7.20
C GLY A 223 11.97 -22.25 7.52
N MET A 224 12.11 -21.81 8.77
CA MET A 224 11.40 -20.63 9.32
C MET A 224 12.28 -19.37 9.40
N GLU A 225 13.53 -19.40 8.92
CA GLU A 225 14.54 -18.40 9.27
C GLU A 225 14.26 -16.99 8.74
N ARG A 226 13.54 -16.87 7.62
CA ARG A 226 13.26 -15.57 6.96
C ARG A 226 11.78 -15.31 6.73
N VAL A 227 10.89 -16.14 7.27
CA VAL A 227 9.46 -15.95 7.06
C VAL A 227 8.92 -14.79 7.90
N VAL A 228 7.90 -14.13 7.37
CA VAL A 228 7.15 -13.08 8.07
C VAL A 228 5.73 -13.58 8.30
N ASN A 229 5.26 -13.54 9.55
CA ASN A 229 3.91 -13.98 9.89
C ASN A 229 2.87 -12.93 9.51
N VAL A 230 1.79 -13.33 8.86
CA VAL A 230 0.64 -12.46 8.56
C VAL A 230 -0.38 -12.59 9.69
N LYS A 231 -0.25 -11.78 10.73
CA LYS A 231 -1.13 -11.81 11.92
C LYS A 231 -2.56 -11.38 11.61
N ALA A 232 -2.71 -10.38 10.73
CA ALA A 232 -4.02 -9.94 10.28
C ALA A 232 -4.00 -9.60 8.79
N SER A 233 -5.10 -9.89 8.12
CA SER A 233 -5.35 -9.50 6.75
C SER A 233 -6.82 -9.17 6.58
N ILE A 234 -7.13 -7.87 6.52
CA ILE A 234 -8.49 -7.34 6.44
C ILE A 234 -8.73 -6.71 5.07
N LEU A 235 -9.91 -6.96 4.52
CA LEU A 235 -10.48 -6.21 3.42
C LEU A 235 -11.87 -5.75 3.86
N SER A 236 -12.10 -4.44 3.87
CA SER A 236 -13.35 -3.86 4.35
C SER A 236 -13.95 -2.93 3.31
N SER A 237 -15.25 -2.72 3.41
CA SER A 237 -15.99 -1.67 2.73
C SER A 237 -16.61 -0.73 3.76
N ASP A 238 -17.11 0.41 3.29
CA ASP A 238 -17.68 1.43 4.14
C ASP A 238 -18.93 0.92 4.89
N PRO A 239 -18.98 1.05 6.22
CA PRO A 239 -20.10 0.54 7.01
C PRO A 239 -21.34 1.44 6.88
N TYR A 240 -22.52 0.85 7.01
CA TYR A 240 -23.77 1.60 7.11
C TYR A 240 -23.91 2.21 8.52
N GLN A 241 -23.36 3.38 8.72
CA GLN A 241 -23.39 4.15 9.99
C GLN A 241 -23.37 5.63 9.70
N GLU A 242 -23.58 6.46 10.73
CA GLU A 242 -23.31 7.89 10.66
C GLU A 242 -21.85 8.13 10.30
N ARG A 243 -21.59 8.99 9.35
CA ARG A 243 -20.26 9.20 8.79
C ARG A 243 -20.05 10.66 8.41
N ASP A 244 -18.78 11.01 8.27
CA ASP A 244 -18.36 12.30 7.77
C ASP A 244 -18.91 12.53 6.36
N LEU A 245 -19.33 13.74 6.06
CA LEU A 245 -19.80 14.12 4.73
C LEU A 245 -18.62 14.33 3.76
N VAL A 246 -17.43 14.59 4.31
CA VAL A 246 -16.19 14.76 3.53
C VAL A 246 -15.38 13.48 3.63
N MET A 247 -15.32 12.72 2.54
CA MET A 247 -14.60 11.45 2.42
C MET A 247 -14.98 10.38 3.46
N PRO A 248 -16.25 10.00 3.53
CA PRO A 248 -16.70 8.99 4.50
C PRO A 248 -16.00 7.66 4.34
N ASP A 249 -15.68 7.24 3.12
CA ASP A 249 -14.96 6.00 2.80
C ASP A 249 -13.49 6.02 3.26
N VAL A 250 -12.84 7.19 3.32
CA VAL A 250 -11.48 7.30 3.88
C VAL A 250 -11.49 7.13 5.39
N ASN A 251 -12.35 7.89 6.08
CA ASN A 251 -12.37 7.92 7.54
C ASN A 251 -13.06 6.69 8.14
N THR A 252 -14.31 6.42 7.76
CA THR A 252 -15.11 5.35 8.39
C THR A 252 -14.63 3.96 7.97
N CYS A 253 -14.31 3.76 6.70
CA CYS A 253 -13.83 2.49 6.18
C CYS A 253 -12.47 2.14 6.79
N THR A 254 -11.54 3.12 6.85
CA THR A 254 -10.19 2.91 7.42
C THR A 254 -10.27 2.61 8.92
N ARG A 255 -11.02 3.39 9.70
CA ARG A 255 -11.18 3.17 11.15
C ARG A 255 -11.78 1.81 11.47
N LYS A 256 -12.80 1.40 10.68
CA LYS A 256 -13.39 0.05 10.80
C LYS A 256 -12.34 -1.03 10.51
N ALA A 257 -11.66 -0.93 9.38
CA ALA A 257 -10.66 -1.92 8.97
C ALA A 257 -9.48 -2.00 9.97
N ALA A 258 -9.01 -0.85 10.49
CA ALA A 258 -7.96 -0.79 11.49
C ALA A 258 -8.36 -1.50 12.79
N LYS A 259 -9.55 -1.21 13.29
CA LYS A 259 -10.10 -1.87 14.49
C LYS A 259 -10.13 -3.40 14.30
N GLU A 260 -10.68 -3.87 13.19
CA GLU A 260 -10.76 -5.31 12.88
C GLU A 260 -9.36 -5.95 12.75
N ALA A 261 -8.39 -5.22 12.17
CA ALA A 261 -7.02 -5.71 12.03
C ALA A 261 -6.32 -5.84 13.38
N TYR A 262 -6.44 -4.86 14.25
CA TYR A 262 -5.90 -4.90 15.60
C TYR A 262 -6.55 -6.02 16.43
N GLU A 263 -7.87 -6.15 16.38
CA GLU A 263 -8.59 -7.23 17.06
C GLU A 263 -8.15 -8.62 16.55
N MET A 264 -8.00 -8.79 15.23
CA MET A 264 -7.55 -10.07 14.64
C MET A 264 -6.11 -10.40 15.04
N ALA A 265 -5.21 -9.40 15.06
CA ALA A 265 -3.81 -9.58 15.43
C ALA A 265 -3.60 -9.71 16.95
N GLY A 266 -4.56 -9.25 17.78
CA GLY A 266 -4.46 -9.21 19.23
C GLY A 266 -3.45 -8.16 19.74
N VAL A 267 -3.37 -7.00 19.04
CA VAL A 267 -2.44 -5.90 19.33
C VAL A 267 -3.18 -4.55 19.27
N GLY A 268 -2.55 -3.48 19.77
CA GLY A 268 -3.02 -2.10 19.63
C GLY A 268 -2.17 -1.28 18.66
N PRO A 269 -2.62 -0.05 18.30
CA PRO A 269 -1.80 0.85 17.51
C PRO A 269 -0.48 1.24 18.15
N GLU A 270 -0.39 1.18 19.48
CA GLU A 270 0.83 1.43 20.27
C GLU A 270 1.91 0.34 20.13
N ASP A 271 1.53 -0.85 19.63
CA ASP A 271 2.45 -1.97 19.43
C ASP A 271 3.10 -1.95 18.04
N ILE A 272 2.65 -1.08 17.13
CA ILE A 272 3.14 -1.01 15.76
C ILE A 272 4.45 -0.23 15.69
N ASP A 273 5.48 -0.87 15.14
CA ASP A 273 6.83 -0.31 15.02
C ASP A 273 7.04 0.49 13.72
N LEU A 274 6.32 0.17 12.65
CA LEU A 274 6.36 0.90 11.37
C LEU A 274 5.07 0.74 10.58
N VAL A 275 4.79 1.73 9.73
CA VAL A 275 3.59 1.75 8.89
C VAL A 275 3.93 2.13 7.45
N GLU A 276 3.46 1.36 6.49
CA GLU A 276 3.36 1.74 5.08
C GLU A 276 1.90 1.98 4.74
N LEU A 277 1.49 3.24 4.64
CA LEU A 277 0.10 3.63 4.43
C LEU A 277 -0.11 4.32 3.08
N HIS A 278 -1.39 4.52 2.74
CA HIS A 278 -1.83 5.10 1.47
C HIS A 278 -1.73 6.63 1.48
N ASP A 279 -0.59 7.16 1.12
CA ASP A 279 -0.30 8.59 0.96
C ASP A 279 -0.48 9.04 -0.50
N CYS A 280 -1.63 8.77 -1.10
CA CYS A 280 -1.88 9.27 -2.46
C CYS A 280 -1.79 10.80 -2.57
N PHE A 281 -1.97 11.50 -1.46
CA PHE A 281 -1.70 12.92 -1.23
C PHE A 281 -1.16 13.12 0.18
N ALA A 282 -0.39 14.18 0.41
CA ALA A 282 0.09 14.50 1.76
C ALA A 282 -1.05 14.70 2.76
N THR A 283 -2.18 15.27 2.33
CA THR A 283 -3.39 15.39 3.15
C THR A 283 -3.96 14.02 3.55
N ALA A 284 -3.90 13.02 2.66
CA ALA A 284 -4.37 11.67 2.97
C ALA A 284 -3.50 11.01 4.05
N GLU A 285 -2.18 11.13 3.95
CA GLU A 285 -1.27 10.57 4.95
C GLU A 285 -1.58 11.10 6.36
N MET A 286 -1.79 12.42 6.49
CA MET A 286 -2.12 13.02 7.78
C MET A 286 -3.42 12.47 8.38
N LEU A 287 -4.47 12.34 7.58
CA LEU A 287 -5.74 11.76 8.02
C LEU A 287 -5.57 10.32 8.52
N HIS A 288 -4.69 9.56 7.88
CA HIS A 288 -4.48 8.17 8.22
C HIS A 288 -3.70 7.96 9.52
N TYR A 289 -2.92 8.93 10.01
CA TYR A 289 -2.36 8.84 11.36
C TYR A 289 -3.44 8.72 12.42
N GLU A 290 -4.51 9.51 12.29
CA GLU A 290 -5.67 9.48 13.18
C GLU A 290 -6.57 8.27 12.91
N ASN A 291 -6.83 7.95 11.64
CA ASN A 291 -7.69 6.83 11.27
C ASN A 291 -7.13 5.46 11.65
N LEU A 292 -5.81 5.32 11.69
CA LEU A 292 -5.10 4.12 12.16
C LEU A 292 -4.85 4.14 13.69
N GLY A 293 -5.24 5.22 14.39
CA GLY A 293 -5.07 5.35 15.83
C GLY A 293 -3.63 5.61 16.27
N LEU A 294 -2.73 6.04 15.38
CA LEU A 294 -1.34 6.37 15.72
C LEU A 294 -1.27 7.63 16.61
N CYS A 295 -2.28 8.48 16.54
CA CYS A 295 -2.52 9.61 17.45
C CYS A 295 -4.01 9.85 17.62
N LYS A 296 -4.34 10.79 18.53
CA LYS A 296 -5.71 11.26 18.70
C LYS A 296 -6.13 12.20 17.58
N ASP A 297 -7.43 12.32 17.35
CA ASP A 297 -7.98 13.27 16.38
C ASP A 297 -7.51 14.70 16.72
N GLY A 298 -6.93 15.38 15.73
CA GLY A 298 -6.33 16.71 15.83
C GLY A 298 -4.84 16.76 16.18
N ASP A 299 -4.22 15.63 16.57
CA ASP A 299 -2.80 15.57 16.97
C ASP A 299 -1.84 15.28 15.79
N ALA A 300 -2.36 14.93 14.61
CA ALA A 300 -1.53 14.54 13.47
C ALA A 300 -0.52 15.61 13.05
N GLY A 301 -0.90 16.90 13.09
CA GLY A 301 0.00 18.01 12.79
C GLY A 301 1.17 18.10 13.77
N ARG A 302 0.95 17.86 15.07
CA ARG A 302 1.99 17.82 16.08
C ARG A 302 2.97 16.64 15.83
N MET A 303 2.46 15.46 15.49
CA MET A 303 3.33 14.31 15.19
C MET A 303 4.34 14.62 14.07
N ILE A 304 3.88 15.34 13.03
CA ILE A 304 4.75 15.78 11.95
C ILE A 304 5.81 16.76 12.44
N ASP A 305 5.40 17.79 13.20
CA ASP A 305 6.30 18.84 13.69
C ASP A 305 7.35 18.28 14.66
N GLU A 306 7.01 17.29 15.47
CA GLU A 306 7.90 16.62 16.43
C GLU A 306 8.72 15.48 15.78
N GLY A 307 8.52 15.16 14.49
CA GLY A 307 9.25 14.12 13.77
C GLY A 307 8.92 12.70 14.21
N GLU A 308 7.79 12.47 14.89
CA GLU A 308 7.40 11.15 15.42
C GLU A 308 7.22 10.09 14.32
N VAL A 309 6.90 10.52 13.09
CA VAL A 309 6.62 9.65 11.93
C VAL A 309 7.79 9.56 10.94
N ALA A 310 8.90 10.23 11.21
CA ALA A 310 10.12 10.12 10.43
C ALA A 310 10.90 8.85 10.80
N LEU A 311 11.83 8.42 9.97
CA LEU A 311 12.78 7.35 10.30
C LEU A 311 13.54 7.70 11.60
N GLY A 312 13.52 6.81 12.57
CA GLY A 312 14.05 7.04 13.91
C GLY A 312 13.08 7.72 14.88
N GLY A 313 11.90 8.13 14.43
CA GLY A 313 10.80 8.61 15.27
C GLY A 313 10.07 7.49 15.99
N ARG A 314 9.00 7.83 16.73
CA ARG A 314 8.23 6.89 17.55
C ARG A 314 7.56 5.77 16.72
N VAL A 315 6.97 6.13 15.59
CA VAL A 315 6.31 5.22 14.65
C VAL A 315 6.60 5.67 13.22
N PRO A 316 7.73 5.23 12.62
CA PRO A 316 8.08 5.62 11.26
C PRO A 316 6.98 5.25 10.25
N VAL A 317 6.63 6.22 9.40
CA VAL A 317 5.58 6.06 8.39
C VAL A 317 6.18 6.31 7.00
N ASN A 318 5.85 5.40 6.06
CA ASN A 318 6.26 5.50 4.67
C ASN A 318 7.78 5.67 4.49
N VAL A 319 8.53 4.82 5.19
CA VAL A 319 10.01 4.80 5.10
C VAL A 319 10.50 4.37 3.72
N SER A 320 9.62 3.78 2.91
CA SER A 320 9.87 3.50 1.50
C SER A 320 9.96 4.75 0.61
N GLY A 321 9.52 5.90 1.11
CA GLY A 321 9.25 7.13 0.35
C GLY A 321 7.78 7.31 -0.01
N GLY A 322 6.93 6.35 0.38
CA GLY A 322 5.48 6.38 0.15
C GLY A 322 5.09 6.48 -1.33
N LEU A 323 3.83 6.72 -1.57
CA LEU A 323 3.30 6.90 -2.92
C LEU A 323 3.75 8.23 -3.52
N LEU A 324 4.07 9.22 -2.65
CA LEU A 324 4.49 10.56 -3.07
C LEU A 324 5.85 10.55 -3.79
N SER A 325 6.74 9.62 -3.44
CA SER A 325 8.09 9.59 -4.03
C SER A 325 8.50 8.21 -4.57
N LYS A 326 8.21 7.10 -3.86
CA LYS A 326 8.39 5.76 -4.40
C LYS A 326 7.53 5.54 -5.64
N GLY A 327 6.27 6.01 -5.61
CA GLY A 327 5.32 5.94 -6.71
C GLY A 327 4.10 5.06 -6.40
N HIS A 328 3.07 5.18 -7.25
CA HIS A 328 1.75 4.60 -7.02
C HIS A 328 1.22 3.82 -8.25
N PRO A 329 1.79 2.66 -8.61
CA PRO A 329 1.16 1.77 -9.58
C PRO A 329 0.00 1.03 -8.89
N LEU A 330 -1.25 1.38 -9.21
CA LEU A 330 -2.46 1.02 -8.43
C LEU A 330 -2.55 -0.48 -8.10
N GLY A 331 -2.31 -1.33 -9.08
CA GLY A 331 -2.35 -2.79 -8.90
C GLY A 331 -1.23 -3.34 -8.02
N ALA A 332 -0.07 -2.67 -7.97
CA ALA A 332 1.11 -3.16 -7.26
C ALA A 332 1.26 -2.61 -5.84
N THR A 333 0.73 -1.42 -5.56
CA THR A 333 0.99 -0.65 -4.33
C THR A 333 0.80 -1.48 -3.06
N GLY A 334 -0.32 -2.22 -2.93
CA GLY A 334 -0.59 -2.98 -1.71
C GLY A 334 0.45 -4.07 -1.43
N ILE A 335 0.95 -4.77 -2.46
CA ILE A 335 2.01 -5.78 -2.28
C ILE A 335 3.38 -5.11 -2.10
N ALA A 336 3.63 -3.96 -2.74
CA ALA A 336 4.85 -3.20 -2.53
C ALA A 336 4.99 -2.68 -1.08
N ASN A 337 3.87 -2.33 -0.43
CA ASN A 337 3.87 -2.00 0.99
C ASN A 337 4.19 -3.23 1.86
N ILE A 338 3.68 -4.40 1.48
CA ILE A 338 4.02 -5.67 2.14
C ILE A 338 5.50 -6.00 1.96
N TYR A 339 6.07 -5.80 0.76
CA TYR A 339 7.51 -5.94 0.52
C TYR A 339 8.30 -5.06 1.48
N GLU A 340 7.97 -3.78 1.57
CA GLU A 340 8.70 -2.85 2.42
C GLU A 340 8.67 -3.26 3.89
N VAL A 341 7.47 -3.50 4.44
CA VAL A 341 7.33 -3.95 5.83
C VAL A 341 8.07 -5.26 6.08
N SER A 342 7.95 -6.23 5.18
CA SER A 342 8.65 -7.53 5.30
C SER A 342 10.17 -7.36 5.31
N THR A 343 10.70 -6.47 4.48
CA THR A 343 12.13 -6.15 4.41
C THR A 343 12.65 -5.60 5.74
N HIS A 344 11.89 -4.71 6.39
CA HIS A 344 12.21 -4.19 7.72
C HIS A 344 12.17 -5.27 8.81
N LEU A 345 11.14 -6.12 8.81
CA LEU A 345 11.01 -7.20 9.78
C LEU A 345 12.12 -8.25 9.65
N ARG A 346 12.64 -8.44 8.45
CA ARG A 346 13.80 -9.31 8.16
C ARG A 346 15.15 -8.67 8.52
N GLY A 347 15.21 -7.34 8.72
CA GLY A 347 16.45 -6.60 8.92
C GLY A 347 17.23 -6.36 7.62
N GLU A 348 16.56 -6.31 6.49
CA GLU A 348 17.15 -6.25 5.14
C GLU A 348 16.93 -4.88 4.46
N ALA A 349 16.43 -3.87 5.19
CA ALA A 349 16.06 -2.57 4.62
C ALA A 349 17.25 -1.62 4.37
N GLY A 350 18.48 -1.99 4.74
CA GLY A 350 19.68 -1.18 4.52
C GLY A 350 19.61 0.16 5.26
N GLU A 351 19.93 1.26 4.59
CA GLU A 351 20.02 2.59 5.23
C GLU A 351 18.68 3.10 5.79
N ARG A 352 17.54 2.60 5.28
CA ARG A 352 16.20 2.96 5.75
C ARG A 352 15.66 2.04 6.87
N GLN A 353 16.49 1.15 7.41
CA GLN A 353 16.07 0.16 8.41
C GLN A 353 15.44 0.81 9.64
N VAL A 354 14.24 0.37 9.99
CA VAL A 354 13.62 0.63 11.30
C VAL A 354 14.20 -0.40 12.27
N GLU A 355 15.08 0.06 13.14
CA GLU A 355 15.80 -0.81 14.06
C GLU A 355 14.88 -1.45 15.10
N GLY A 356 15.03 -2.75 15.29
CA GLY A 356 14.28 -3.50 16.28
C GLY A 356 12.81 -3.75 15.95
N ALA A 357 12.36 -3.44 14.73
CA ALA A 357 10.98 -3.63 14.29
C ALA A 357 10.54 -5.11 14.42
N LYS A 358 9.38 -5.33 15.03
CA LYS A 358 8.74 -6.63 15.25
C LYS A 358 7.36 -6.71 14.63
N LEU A 359 6.63 -5.59 14.63
CA LEU A 359 5.29 -5.48 14.07
C LEU A 359 5.22 -4.31 13.10
N GLY A 360 4.71 -4.58 11.90
CA GLY A 360 4.49 -3.56 10.89
C GLY A 360 3.07 -3.64 10.32
N LEU A 361 2.53 -2.49 9.95
CA LEU A 361 1.20 -2.36 9.38
C LEU A 361 1.29 -1.85 7.95
N THR A 362 0.53 -2.46 7.04
CA THR A 362 0.28 -1.93 5.69
C THR A 362 -1.17 -1.51 5.55
N HIS A 363 -1.40 -0.38 4.89
CA HIS A 363 -2.73 0.17 4.66
C HIS A 363 -2.87 0.73 3.26
N VAL A 364 -3.93 0.36 2.56
CA VAL A 364 -4.29 0.94 1.25
C VAL A 364 -5.79 1.10 1.15
N ILE A 365 -6.25 2.28 0.75
CA ILE A 365 -7.65 2.50 0.38
C ILE A 365 -7.83 2.52 -1.14
N GLY A 366 -8.97 2.02 -1.59
CA GLY A 366 -9.46 2.21 -2.95
C GLY A 366 -10.70 3.10 -2.92
N LEU A 367 -10.65 4.28 -3.55
CA LEU A 367 -11.82 5.15 -3.63
C LEU A 367 -13.00 4.42 -4.26
N GLY A 368 -14.16 4.58 -3.67
CA GLY A 368 -15.35 3.77 -3.96
C GLY A 368 -15.59 2.69 -2.90
N SER A 369 -14.96 2.83 -1.73
CA SER A 369 -15.24 2.02 -0.53
C SER A 369 -14.52 0.68 -0.49
N ALA A 370 -13.19 0.69 -0.61
CA ALA A 370 -12.35 -0.47 -0.33
C ALA A 370 -11.19 -0.08 0.60
N CYS A 371 -10.90 -0.89 1.62
CA CYS A 371 -9.75 -0.69 2.50
C CYS A 371 -9.10 -2.03 2.80
N GLY A 372 -7.80 -2.16 2.47
CA GLY A 372 -6.97 -3.30 2.81
C GLY A 372 -5.98 -2.94 3.91
N ILE A 373 -5.96 -3.72 5.01
CA ILE A 373 -4.98 -3.59 6.09
C ILE A 373 -4.38 -4.96 6.39
N HIS A 374 -3.05 -5.01 6.48
CA HIS A 374 -2.34 -6.21 6.91
C HIS A 374 -1.41 -5.86 8.07
N ILE A 375 -1.36 -6.71 9.09
CA ILE A 375 -0.41 -6.63 10.19
C ILE A 375 0.54 -7.81 10.07
N LEU A 376 1.83 -7.48 9.97
CA LEU A 376 2.92 -8.41 9.75
C LEU A 376 3.80 -8.47 10.98
N GLU A 377 4.27 -9.67 11.32
CA GLU A 377 5.09 -9.92 12.51
C GLU A 377 6.38 -10.64 12.14
N LYS A 378 7.47 -10.18 12.71
CA LYS A 378 8.75 -10.88 12.67
C LYS A 378 8.63 -12.21 13.40
N VAL A 379 9.07 -13.29 12.75
CA VAL A 379 9.22 -14.60 13.40
C VAL A 379 10.59 -14.67 14.06
N ASN A 380 10.61 -15.04 15.36
CA ASN A 380 11.85 -15.15 16.14
C ASN A 380 12.62 -16.45 15.83
#